data_e00118331d4df98c2bcc56c862fa53c5
#
_entry.id   e00118331d4df98c2bcc56c862fa53c5
#
_cell.length_a   1.000
_cell.length_b   1.000
_cell.length_c   1.000
_cell.angle_alpha   90.00
_cell.angle_beta   90.00
_cell.angle_gamma   90.00
#
_symmetry.space_group_name_H-M   'P 1'
#
loop_
_entity.id
_entity.type
_entity.pdbx_description
1 polymer ?
#
loop_
_entity_poly.entity_id
_entity_poly.type
_entity_poly.pdbx_seq_one_letter_code
_entity_poly.pdbx_strand_id
1 'polypeptide(L)'
;VLMMADGLGLELDELTVESEVELATEDISIAAGLVPQGTVAAQRWEWCGVAYGRDVIRLEAIYKVHKSVAPQWQSPAWVCTIEGSPRLHFEADKWTTNGLVGTAMRAFHAIPAVVNAPAGVRTFLDLPLIAGANVVQQ
;
A
#
# COMPACT_ATOMS: atom_id res chain seq x y z
N VAL A 1 -6.71 4.87 -4.07
CA VAL A 1 -6.95 5.39 -5.43
C VAL A 1 -7.64 6.74 -5.37
N LEU A 2 -8.83 6.87 -4.74
CA LEU A 2 -9.60 8.13 -4.72
C LEU A 2 -8.79 9.32 -4.19
N MET A 3 -8.12 9.18 -3.03
CA MET A 3 -7.27 10.23 -2.48
C MET A 3 -6.09 10.60 -3.39
N MET A 4 -5.56 9.63 -4.16
CA MET A 4 -4.51 9.90 -5.15
C MET A 4 -5.07 10.69 -6.33
N ALA A 5 -6.23 10.32 -6.83
CA ALA A 5 -6.91 11.05 -7.90
C ALA A 5 -7.18 12.51 -7.48
N ASP A 6 -7.73 12.67 -6.28
CA ASP A 6 -8.01 13.99 -5.68
C ASP A 6 -6.74 14.85 -5.58
N GLY A 7 -5.65 14.28 -5.05
CA GLY A 7 -4.35 14.97 -4.96
C GLY A 7 -3.71 15.31 -6.31
N LEU A 8 -4.06 14.59 -7.36
CA LEU A 8 -3.62 14.83 -8.73
C LEU A 8 -4.59 15.73 -9.52
N GLY A 9 -5.73 16.10 -8.93
CA GLY A 9 -6.77 16.85 -9.60
C GLY A 9 -7.43 16.06 -10.74
N LEU A 10 -7.50 14.74 -10.63
CA LEU A 10 -8.12 13.84 -11.60
C LEU A 10 -9.54 13.50 -11.18
N GLU A 11 -10.48 13.68 -12.08
CA GLU A 11 -11.84 13.14 -11.97
C GLU A 11 -11.85 11.75 -12.61
N LEU A 12 -12.23 10.74 -11.83
CA LEU A 12 -12.29 9.36 -12.31
C LEU A 12 -13.67 9.08 -12.89
N ASP A 13 -13.69 8.47 -14.07
CA ASP A 13 -14.90 7.98 -14.71
C ASP A 13 -15.40 6.70 -14.02
N GLU A 14 -14.45 5.85 -13.58
CA GLU A 14 -14.72 4.55 -12.98
C GLU A 14 -13.63 4.16 -11.98
N LEU A 15 -14.00 3.38 -10.98
CA LEU A 15 -13.10 2.68 -10.06
C LEU A 15 -13.45 1.20 -10.06
N THR A 16 -12.55 0.37 -10.56
CA THR A 16 -12.70 -1.09 -10.54
C THR A 16 -11.90 -1.69 -9.39
N VAL A 17 -12.39 -2.83 -8.88
CA VAL A 17 -11.72 -3.60 -7.81
C VAL A 17 -11.76 -5.07 -8.19
N GLU A 18 -10.60 -5.68 -8.28
CA GLU A 18 -10.44 -7.10 -8.50
C GLU A 18 -9.72 -7.75 -7.33
N SER A 19 -10.06 -9.00 -7.03
CA SER A 19 -9.38 -9.75 -5.98
C SER A 19 -9.24 -11.22 -6.37
N GLU A 20 -8.11 -11.78 -5.99
CA GLU A 20 -7.77 -13.18 -6.17
C GLU A 20 -7.30 -13.76 -4.84
N VAL A 21 -7.54 -15.05 -4.62
CA VAL A 21 -7.05 -15.76 -3.44
C VAL A 21 -6.36 -17.05 -3.87
N GLU A 22 -5.33 -17.44 -3.10
CA GLU A 22 -4.69 -18.73 -3.21
C GLU A 22 -4.84 -19.50 -1.91
N LEU A 23 -5.16 -20.79 -2.02
CA LEU A 23 -5.32 -21.66 -0.88
C LEU A 23 -4.00 -22.37 -0.55
N ALA A 24 -3.79 -22.65 0.72
CA ALA A 24 -2.69 -23.50 1.16
C ALA A 24 -2.81 -24.90 0.55
N THR A 25 -1.79 -25.36 -0.16
CA THR A 25 -1.73 -26.70 -0.74
C THR A 25 -1.31 -27.77 0.26
N GLU A 26 -0.77 -27.34 1.40
CA GLU A 26 -0.34 -28.16 2.54
C GLU A 26 -0.46 -27.33 3.83
N ASP A 27 -0.28 -27.96 4.97
CA ASP A 27 -0.21 -27.26 6.25
C ASP A 27 1.06 -26.39 6.33
N ILE A 28 0.90 -25.10 6.59
CA ILE A 28 2.01 -24.14 6.63
C ILE A 28 2.20 -23.62 8.06
N SER A 29 3.35 -23.91 8.65
CA SER A 29 3.72 -23.36 9.96
C SER A 29 4.32 -21.95 9.81
N ILE A 30 3.75 -20.99 10.52
CA ILE A 30 4.24 -19.60 10.59
C ILE A 30 4.39 -19.16 12.04
N ALA A 31 5.03 -18.04 12.28
CA ALA A 31 5.26 -17.52 13.64
C ALA A 31 3.95 -17.29 14.44
N ALA A 32 2.83 -17.02 13.75
CA ALA A 32 1.52 -16.81 14.37
C ALA A 32 0.74 -18.12 14.61
N GLY A 33 1.22 -19.27 14.13
CA GLY A 33 0.56 -20.57 14.28
C GLY A 33 0.55 -21.41 13.00
N LEU A 34 -0.39 -22.32 12.90
CA LEU A 34 -0.58 -23.21 11.76
C LEU A 34 -1.64 -22.64 10.81
N VAL A 35 -1.34 -22.57 9.54
CA VAL A 35 -2.29 -22.32 8.45
C VAL A 35 -2.62 -23.68 7.82
N PRO A 36 -3.84 -24.20 8.03
CA PRO A 36 -4.21 -25.53 7.52
C PRO A 36 -4.33 -25.53 5.99
N GLN A 37 -4.05 -26.69 5.40
CA GLN A 37 -4.33 -26.98 4.00
C GLN A 37 -5.79 -26.60 3.65
N GLY A 38 -5.99 -26.00 2.47
CA GLY A 38 -7.31 -25.60 1.97
C GLY A 38 -7.84 -24.27 2.53
N THR A 39 -7.09 -23.60 3.41
CA THR A 39 -7.44 -22.25 3.88
C THR A 39 -6.76 -21.19 3.01
N VAL A 40 -7.27 -19.95 3.03
CA VAL A 40 -6.68 -18.83 2.28
C VAL A 40 -5.28 -18.54 2.81
N ALA A 41 -4.29 -18.64 1.96
CA ALA A 41 -2.88 -18.44 2.29
C ALA A 41 -2.24 -17.25 1.57
N ALA A 42 -2.86 -16.76 0.49
CA ALA A 42 -2.49 -15.49 -0.13
C ALA A 42 -3.73 -14.80 -0.69
N GLN A 43 -3.62 -13.46 -0.78
CA GLN A 43 -4.62 -12.59 -1.40
C GLN A 43 -3.90 -11.55 -2.26
N ARG A 44 -4.47 -11.27 -3.42
CA ARG A 44 -4.08 -10.19 -4.30
C ARG A 44 -5.30 -9.31 -4.54
N TRP A 45 -5.12 -8.02 -4.37
CA TRP A 45 -6.13 -7.01 -4.64
C TRP A 45 -5.58 -6.03 -5.64
N GLU A 46 -6.38 -5.65 -6.62
CA GLU A 46 -6.06 -4.61 -7.57
C GLU A 46 -7.21 -3.58 -7.61
N TRP A 47 -6.89 -2.32 -7.46
CA TRP A 47 -7.79 -1.19 -7.62
C TRP A 47 -7.30 -0.37 -8.81
N CYS A 48 -8.18 -0.11 -9.76
CA CYS A 48 -7.86 0.66 -10.95
C CYS A 48 -8.80 1.85 -11.08
N GLY A 49 -8.23 3.05 -11.11
CA GLY A 49 -8.94 4.29 -11.42
C GLY A 49 -8.82 4.60 -12.91
N VAL A 50 -9.98 4.73 -13.58
CA VAL A 50 -10.09 5.03 -15.00
C VAL A 50 -10.45 6.49 -15.18
N ALA A 51 -9.76 7.19 -16.06
CA ALA A 51 -10.11 8.52 -16.52
C ALA A 51 -9.74 8.68 -18.00
N TYR A 52 -10.54 9.41 -18.75
CA TYR A 52 -10.35 9.61 -20.19
C TYR A 52 -10.26 8.29 -20.97
N GLY A 53 -11.03 7.27 -20.55
CA GLY A 53 -11.08 5.95 -21.18
C GLY A 53 -9.82 5.11 -21.05
N ARG A 54 -8.95 5.40 -20.06
CA ARG A 54 -7.72 4.64 -19.78
C ARG A 54 -7.44 4.54 -18.29
N ASP A 55 -6.69 3.53 -17.90
CA ASP A 55 -6.19 3.38 -16.54
C ASP A 55 -5.18 4.50 -16.24
N VAL A 56 -5.47 5.30 -15.21
CA VAL A 56 -4.61 6.41 -14.78
C VAL A 56 -3.95 6.17 -13.43
N ILE A 57 -4.60 5.37 -12.57
CA ILE A 57 -4.08 4.98 -11.26
C ILE A 57 -4.32 3.49 -11.08
N ARG A 58 -3.26 2.74 -10.81
CA ARG A 58 -3.35 1.33 -10.45
C ARG A 58 -2.67 1.11 -9.10
N LEU A 59 -3.37 0.48 -8.18
CA LEU A 59 -2.84 0.09 -6.88
C LEU A 59 -3.00 -1.43 -6.74
N GLU A 60 -1.90 -2.11 -6.45
CA GLU A 60 -1.89 -3.54 -6.18
C GLU A 60 -1.44 -3.80 -4.74
N ALA A 61 -2.10 -4.72 -4.06
CA ALA A 61 -1.69 -5.19 -2.74
C ALA A 61 -1.68 -6.73 -2.70
N ILE A 62 -0.54 -7.30 -2.33
CA ILE A 62 -0.34 -8.74 -2.23
C ILE A 62 -0.02 -9.08 -0.78
N TYR A 63 -0.83 -9.96 -0.20
CA TYR A 63 -0.65 -10.48 1.16
C TYR A 63 -0.43 -11.98 1.10
N LYS A 64 0.64 -12.48 1.74
CA LYS A 64 0.99 -13.89 1.79
C LYS A 64 1.35 -14.30 3.20
N VAL A 65 0.91 -15.47 3.63
CA VAL A 65 1.30 -16.05 4.92
C VAL A 65 2.75 -16.55 4.90
N HIS A 66 3.25 -16.96 3.73
CA HIS A 66 4.62 -17.42 3.53
C HIS A 66 5.08 -17.16 2.09
N LYS A 67 6.38 -16.96 1.90
CA LYS A 67 6.98 -16.66 0.59
C LYS A 67 6.79 -17.75 -0.48
N SER A 68 6.59 -19.00 -0.07
CA SER A 68 6.36 -20.13 -1.00
C SER A 68 4.95 -20.14 -1.59
N VAL A 69 4.00 -19.45 -0.95
CA VAL A 69 2.62 -19.36 -1.44
C VAL A 69 2.55 -18.41 -2.60
N ALA A 70 1.75 -18.74 -3.61
CA ALA A 70 1.53 -17.93 -4.81
C ALA A 70 2.84 -17.35 -5.38
N PRO A 71 3.78 -18.21 -5.82
CA PRO A 71 5.10 -17.75 -6.30
C PRO A 71 5.00 -16.85 -7.53
N GLN A 72 3.90 -16.93 -8.28
CA GLN A 72 3.59 -16.06 -9.41
C GLN A 72 3.31 -14.61 -9.01
N TRP A 73 2.85 -14.36 -7.78
CA TRP A 73 2.60 -13.03 -7.23
C TRP A 73 3.85 -12.57 -6.49
N GLN A 74 4.82 -12.10 -7.22
CA GLN A 74 6.05 -11.57 -6.64
C GLN A 74 6.02 -10.05 -6.65
N SER A 75 6.29 -9.48 -5.48
CA SER A 75 6.58 -8.06 -5.37
C SER A 75 7.89 -7.91 -4.58
N PRO A 76 8.84 -7.11 -5.07
CA PRO A 76 10.10 -6.90 -4.35
C PRO A 76 9.91 -6.17 -3.02
N ALA A 77 8.86 -5.42 -2.84
CA ALA A 77 8.40 -4.76 -1.63
C ALA A 77 7.39 -3.66 -1.97
N TRP A 78 7.76 -2.39 -1.80
CA TRP A 78 6.97 -1.24 -2.19
C TRP A 78 7.54 -0.65 -3.46
N VAL A 79 6.73 -0.63 -4.50
CA VAL A 79 7.08 -0.06 -5.80
C VAL A 79 6.09 1.04 -6.14
N CYS A 80 6.59 2.18 -6.57
CA CYS A 80 5.79 3.25 -7.13
C CYS A 80 6.40 3.68 -8.45
N THR A 81 5.61 3.61 -9.51
CA THR A 81 5.99 4.09 -10.83
C THR A 81 5.04 5.20 -11.26
N ILE A 82 5.57 6.30 -11.72
CA ILE A 82 4.82 7.42 -12.29
C ILE A 82 5.23 7.54 -13.75
N GLU A 83 4.33 7.20 -14.64
CA GLU A 83 4.54 7.35 -16.08
C GLU A 83 4.32 8.82 -16.47
N GLY A 84 5.41 9.50 -16.73
CA GLY A 84 5.42 10.94 -17.01
C GLY A 84 6.69 11.38 -17.73
N SER A 85 6.91 12.67 -17.79
CA SER A 85 8.14 13.24 -18.32
C SER A 85 8.78 14.17 -17.26
N PRO A 86 9.81 13.70 -16.54
CA PRO A 86 10.42 12.37 -16.66
C PRO A 86 9.56 11.25 -16.05
N ARG A 87 9.81 10.00 -16.46
CA ARG A 87 9.29 8.82 -15.77
C ARG A 87 10.01 8.67 -14.43
N LEU A 88 9.25 8.45 -13.36
CA LEU A 88 9.79 8.23 -12.03
C LEU A 88 9.52 6.79 -11.58
N HIS A 89 10.50 6.19 -10.92
CA HIS A 89 10.39 4.86 -10.35
C HIS A 89 11.05 4.82 -8.98
N PHE A 90 10.30 4.36 -7.98
CA PHE A 90 10.75 4.23 -6.60
C PHE A 90 10.54 2.80 -6.16
N GLU A 91 11.55 2.23 -5.53
CA GLU A 91 11.48 0.92 -4.92
C GLU A 91 12.07 0.98 -3.52
N ALA A 92 11.34 0.43 -2.53
CA ALA A 92 11.80 0.30 -1.16
C ALA A 92 11.92 -1.17 -0.81
N ASP A 93 13.13 -1.72 -0.93
CA ASP A 93 13.45 -3.07 -0.52
C ASP A 93 13.36 -3.22 1.01
N LYS A 94 13.17 -4.44 1.49
CA LYS A 94 13.11 -4.76 2.94
C LYS A 94 12.10 -3.96 3.76
N TRP A 95 11.20 -3.20 3.13
CA TRP A 95 10.15 -2.48 3.83
C TRP A 95 9.27 -3.40 4.68
N THR A 96 9.06 -4.63 4.21
CA THR A 96 8.27 -5.65 4.91
C THR A 96 8.83 -5.98 6.30
N THR A 97 10.14 -5.88 6.51
CA THR A 97 10.78 -6.11 7.81
C THR A 97 10.46 -5.01 8.83
N ASN A 98 10.30 -3.77 8.36
CA ASN A 98 10.08 -2.59 9.20
C ASN A 98 8.72 -1.91 8.93
N GLY A 99 7.84 -2.53 8.16
CA GLY A 99 6.58 -1.93 7.72
C GLY A 99 5.67 -1.50 8.87
N LEU A 100 5.59 -2.29 9.93
CA LEU A 100 4.80 -1.93 11.12
C LEU A 100 5.37 -0.69 11.82
N VAL A 101 6.69 -0.60 11.95
CA VAL A 101 7.36 0.58 12.53
C VAL A 101 7.15 1.79 11.62
N GLY A 102 7.33 1.63 10.31
CA GLY A 102 7.10 2.70 9.34
C GLY A 102 5.66 3.25 9.39
N THR A 103 4.69 2.36 9.49
CA THR A 103 3.27 2.74 9.63
C THR A 103 3.01 3.47 10.94
N ALA A 104 3.51 2.94 12.06
CA ALA A 104 3.37 3.58 13.38
C ALA A 104 4.03 4.97 13.43
N MET A 105 5.23 5.09 12.86
CA MET A 105 5.95 6.37 12.81
C MET A 105 5.24 7.40 11.94
N ARG A 106 4.58 6.97 10.87
CA ARG A 106 3.75 7.89 10.06
C ARG A 106 2.61 8.50 10.88
N ALA A 107 1.92 7.68 11.66
CA ALA A 107 0.87 8.15 12.58
C ALA A 107 1.44 9.06 13.67
N PHE A 108 2.56 8.66 14.29
CA PHE A 108 3.22 9.44 15.33
C PHE A 108 3.63 10.83 14.85
N HIS A 109 4.25 10.92 13.68
CA HIS A 109 4.68 12.21 13.12
C HIS A 109 3.50 13.09 12.67
N ALA A 110 2.32 12.52 12.45
CA ALA A 110 1.12 13.27 12.11
C ALA A 110 0.48 13.98 13.31
N ILE A 111 0.78 13.56 14.56
CA ILE A 111 0.11 14.08 15.77
C ILE A 111 0.13 15.60 15.84
N PRO A 112 1.26 16.33 15.69
CA PRO A 112 1.26 17.78 15.79
C PRO A 112 0.39 18.45 14.71
N ALA A 113 0.41 17.91 13.49
CA ALA A 113 -0.39 18.43 12.40
C ALA A 113 -1.90 18.25 12.65
N VAL A 114 -2.29 17.06 13.13
CA VAL A 114 -3.69 16.74 13.45
C VAL A 114 -4.19 17.57 14.62
N VAL A 115 -3.40 17.75 15.69
CA VAL A 115 -3.79 18.55 16.85
C VAL A 115 -4.03 20.03 16.49
N ASN A 116 -3.27 20.56 15.54
CA ASN A 116 -3.40 21.94 15.09
C ASN A 116 -4.40 22.13 13.94
N ALA A 117 -4.94 21.06 13.38
CA ALA A 117 -5.92 21.13 12.30
C ALA A 117 -7.31 21.56 12.83
N PRO A 118 -8.14 22.17 11.99
CA PRO A 118 -9.54 22.41 12.32
C PRO A 118 -10.25 21.09 12.64
N ALA A 119 -11.24 21.12 13.56
CA ALA A 119 -12.00 19.94 13.93
C ALA A 119 -12.68 19.27 12.72
N GLY A 120 -12.70 17.93 12.71
CA GLY A 120 -13.32 17.13 11.66
C GLY A 120 -12.43 15.94 11.23
N VAL A 121 -12.94 15.14 10.29
CA VAL A 121 -12.14 14.09 9.62
C VAL A 121 -11.17 14.76 8.65
N ARG A 122 -9.90 14.40 8.74
CA ARG A 122 -8.83 14.94 7.88
C ARG A 122 -8.15 13.83 7.11
N THR A 123 -7.89 14.10 5.86
CA THR A 123 -7.05 13.28 4.99
C THR A 123 -5.62 13.82 4.95
N PHE A 124 -4.70 13.11 4.31
CA PHE A 124 -3.34 13.64 4.07
C PHE A 124 -3.32 14.89 3.17
N LEU A 125 -4.36 15.11 2.38
CA LEU A 125 -4.48 16.30 1.52
C LEU A 125 -4.89 17.55 2.32
N ASP A 126 -5.52 17.36 3.48
CA ASP A 126 -5.94 18.45 4.38
C ASP A 126 -4.83 18.88 5.35
N LEU A 127 -3.76 18.10 5.44
CA LEU A 127 -2.68 18.34 6.39
C LEU A 127 -1.43 18.84 5.66
N PRO A 128 -0.54 19.60 6.34
CA PRO A 128 0.74 19.95 5.78
C PRO A 128 1.58 18.70 5.52
N LEU A 129 2.61 18.81 4.68
CA LEU A 129 3.55 17.72 4.44
C LEU A 129 4.17 17.23 5.76
N ILE A 130 3.91 15.99 6.10
CA ILE A 130 4.43 15.38 7.33
C ILE A 130 5.77 14.72 7.01
N ALA A 131 6.83 15.33 7.50
CA ALA A 131 8.20 14.83 7.40
C ALA A 131 8.58 14.05 8.67
N GLY A 132 9.46 13.06 8.53
CA GLY A 132 10.10 12.41 9.66
C GLY A 132 11.06 13.38 10.36
N ALA A 133 11.10 13.34 11.69
CA ALA A 133 12.08 14.07 12.49
C ALA A 133 13.07 13.10 13.13
N ASN A 134 14.29 13.54 13.35
CA ASN A 134 15.37 12.76 14.02
C ASN A 134 15.69 11.42 13.34
N VAL A 135 15.57 11.38 12.00
CA VAL A 135 15.80 10.17 11.20
C VAL A 135 17.28 9.83 10.98
N VAL A 136 18.19 10.75 11.31
CA VAL A 136 19.64 10.52 11.26
C VAL A 136 20.16 10.46 12.68
N GLN A 137 20.68 9.32 13.07
CA GLN A 137 21.48 9.19 14.30
C GLN A 137 22.87 9.75 14.01
N GLN A 138 23.33 10.65 14.89
CA GLN A 138 24.70 11.16 14.88
C GLN A 138 25.65 10.12 15.46
#